data_edbac95f057864f38ad2ec4aec3bcd4c
#
_entry.id   edbac95f057864f38ad2ec4aec3bcd4c
#
_cell.length_a   1.000
_cell.length_b   1.000
_cell.length_c   1.000
_cell.angle_alpha   90.00
_cell.angle_beta   90.00
_cell.angle_gamma   90.00
#
_symmetry.space_group_name_H-M   'P 1'
#
loop_
_entity.id
_entity.type
_entity.pdbx_description
1 polymer ?
#
loop_
_entity_poly.entity_id
_entity_poly.type
_entity_poly.pdbx_seq_one_letter_code
_entity_poly.pdbx_strand_id
1 'polypeptide(L)'
;MRVAFCLYKYFPFGGLQRDFMRIAQTVAARGHQVRVYTQSWEGECPDNFELIRVPVKSRTNHGRNAEYYAWVQHHLRDHPVDRVVGFNKMPGLDVYYAADVCYAEKVAQEKGFFYRLTSRYRHYAAFERATFEHGKPTQLLMLTNKQIADFQKHYQTEAERFHILPPGIYPDRKYSQQIPNSRQIYRQKNGISEQQKLLLQVGSDFTRKGVDRSIEALASLPESLRQNTVLYVVGQDKPKKFAALAERSGVGTNVHFFSGRNDIAELMAAADLLLHPAYQEAAGIVLLEAITAGLPVLTTAVCGYAHYIVDANCGEAMTEPFRQDALNEVLLKALTQPSLRNARAENARYYADTQDLYSLPEKAADIITGDLDG
;
A
#
# COMPACT_ATOMS: atom_id res chain seq x y z
N MET A 1 7.90 13.51 -25.61
CA MET A 1 8.14 14.42 -24.45
C MET A 1 9.31 13.90 -23.63
N ARG A 2 9.97 14.79 -22.88
CA ARG A 2 10.91 14.42 -21.81
C ARG A 2 10.22 14.61 -20.47
N VAL A 3 10.09 13.54 -19.69
CA VAL A 3 9.40 13.54 -18.38
C VAL A 3 10.43 13.28 -17.27
N ALA A 4 10.49 14.19 -16.31
CA ALA A 4 11.32 14.04 -15.11
C ALA A 4 10.50 13.43 -13.98
N PHE A 5 10.97 12.32 -13.42
CA PHE A 5 10.41 11.66 -12.25
C PHE A 5 11.27 11.98 -11.02
N CYS A 6 10.65 12.48 -9.97
CA CYS A 6 11.28 12.86 -8.70
C CYS A 6 10.89 11.89 -7.59
N LEU A 7 11.86 11.08 -7.14
CA LEU A 7 11.69 10.08 -6.09
C LEU A 7 12.88 10.13 -5.15
N TYR A 8 12.66 10.30 -3.83
CA TYR A 8 13.80 10.40 -2.90
C TYR A 8 14.66 9.14 -2.86
N LYS A 9 14.05 7.96 -2.85
CA LYS A 9 14.77 6.68 -2.77
C LYS A 9 14.06 5.61 -3.58
N TYR A 10 14.82 4.86 -4.35
CA TYR A 10 14.35 3.66 -5.00
C TYR A 10 14.97 2.40 -4.38
N PHE A 11 14.13 1.40 -4.13
CA PHE A 11 14.47 0.03 -3.74
C PHE A 11 13.34 -0.91 -4.19
N PRO A 12 13.62 -2.16 -4.62
CA PRO A 12 12.66 -3.00 -5.37
C PRO A 12 11.39 -3.40 -4.62
N PHE A 13 11.40 -3.38 -3.27
CA PHE A 13 10.33 -3.98 -2.46
C PHE A 13 9.34 -2.98 -1.85
N GLY A 14 9.45 -1.68 -2.14
CA GLY A 14 8.52 -0.66 -1.66
C GLY A 14 7.28 -0.53 -2.56
N GLY A 15 6.09 -0.33 -1.98
CA GLY A 15 4.86 -0.11 -2.76
C GLY A 15 4.97 1.10 -3.68
N LEU A 16 5.33 2.27 -3.12
CA LEU A 16 5.56 3.50 -3.89
C LEU A 16 6.59 3.30 -5.02
N GLN A 17 7.69 2.58 -4.74
CA GLN A 17 8.77 2.34 -5.70
C GLN A 17 8.33 1.43 -6.85
N ARG A 18 7.50 0.45 -6.55
CA ARG A 18 6.93 -0.45 -7.56
C ARG A 18 5.97 0.31 -8.48
N ASP A 19 5.08 1.14 -7.92
CA ASP A 19 4.17 1.97 -8.70
C ASP A 19 4.95 2.98 -9.56
N PHE A 20 5.97 3.63 -8.99
CA PHE A 20 6.87 4.50 -9.73
C PHE A 20 7.48 3.77 -10.94
N MET A 21 8.07 2.59 -10.73
CA MET A 21 8.74 1.85 -11.80
C MET A 21 7.77 1.51 -12.94
N ARG A 22 6.58 1.02 -12.60
CA ARG A 22 5.55 0.69 -13.59
C ARG A 22 5.08 1.91 -14.37
N ILE A 23 4.76 3.00 -13.69
CA ILE A 23 4.32 4.25 -14.34
C ILE A 23 5.42 4.78 -15.25
N ALA A 24 6.66 4.84 -14.78
CA ALA A 24 7.79 5.33 -15.57
C ALA A 24 8.09 4.43 -16.79
N GLN A 25 7.99 3.11 -16.62
CA GLN A 25 8.12 2.15 -17.75
C GLN A 25 6.98 2.30 -18.76
N THR A 26 5.75 2.51 -18.32
CA THR A 26 4.61 2.75 -19.22
C THR A 26 4.81 4.03 -20.02
N VAL A 27 5.26 5.11 -19.37
CA VAL A 27 5.60 6.38 -20.06
C VAL A 27 6.72 6.16 -21.09
N ALA A 28 7.78 5.42 -20.73
CA ALA A 28 8.87 5.10 -21.63
C ALA A 28 8.43 4.23 -22.81
N ALA A 29 7.56 3.23 -22.57
CA ALA A 29 7.02 2.34 -23.62
C ALA A 29 6.15 3.08 -24.64
N ARG A 30 5.60 4.25 -24.29
CA ARG A 30 4.90 5.16 -25.20
C ARG A 30 5.83 6.05 -26.02
N GLY A 31 7.15 5.86 -25.95
CA GLY A 31 8.15 6.61 -26.70
C GLY A 31 8.59 7.92 -26.05
N HIS A 32 8.26 8.16 -24.78
CA HIS A 32 8.73 9.34 -24.05
C HIS A 32 10.09 9.10 -23.38
N GLN A 33 10.91 10.16 -23.27
CA GLN A 33 12.18 10.10 -22.57
C GLN A 33 11.94 10.22 -21.06
N VAL A 34 12.47 9.28 -20.28
CA VAL A 34 12.33 9.23 -18.82
C VAL A 34 13.64 9.63 -18.17
N ARG A 35 13.62 10.72 -17.39
CA ARG A 35 14.70 11.16 -16.51
C ARG A 35 14.28 10.95 -15.06
N VAL A 36 15.13 10.31 -14.25
CA VAL A 36 14.83 10.01 -12.84
C VAL A 36 15.81 10.73 -11.94
N TYR A 37 15.29 11.58 -11.05
CA TYR A 37 16.07 12.20 -9.97
C TYR A 37 15.86 11.41 -8.67
N THR A 38 16.96 10.99 -8.04
CA THR A 38 16.90 10.24 -6.78
C THR A 38 18.11 10.51 -5.88
N GLN A 39 17.97 10.36 -4.57
CA GLN A 39 19.09 10.41 -3.62
C GLN A 39 19.83 9.07 -3.58
N SER A 40 19.09 7.94 -3.71
CA SER A 40 19.67 6.59 -3.74
C SER A 40 18.83 5.66 -4.61
N TRP A 41 19.52 4.71 -5.25
CA TRP A 41 18.92 3.70 -6.11
C TRP A 41 19.55 2.35 -5.80
N GLU A 42 18.71 1.37 -5.50
CA GLU A 42 19.09 -0.02 -5.26
C GLU A 42 18.46 -0.91 -6.35
N GLY A 43 19.24 -1.86 -6.87
CA GLY A 43 18.82 -2.75 -7.96
C GLY A 43 19.14 -2.21 -9.34
N GLU A 44 18.68 -2.94 -10.37
CA GLU A 44 18.88 -2.59 -11.77
C GLU A 44 18.06 -1.37 -12.18
N CYS A 45 18.67 -0.53 -13.00
CA CYS A 45 17.99 0.61 -13.64
C CYS A 45 17.68 0.22 -15.10
N PRO A 46 16.46 0.44 -15.60
CA PRO A 46 16.17 0.24 -17.02
C PRO A 46 17.11 1.07 -17.92
N ASP A 47 17.64 0.45 -18.98
CA ASP A 47 18.61 1.09 -19.87
C ASP A 47 18.09 2.35 -20.58
N ASN A 48 16.76 2.44 -20.71
CA ASN A 48 16.08 3.58 -21.32
C ASN A 48 15.75 4.72 -20.33
N PHE A 49 16.23 4.65 -19.08
CA PHE A 49 16.08 5.72 -18.08
C PHE A 49 17.38 6.51 -17.93
N GLU A 50 17.28 7.85 -17.98
CA GLU A 50 18.36 8.75 -17.59
C GLU A 50 18.35 8.91 -16.06
N LEU A 51 19.18 8.14 -15.34
CA LEU A 51 19.24 8.15 -13.87
C LEU A 51 20.21 9.22 -13.37
N ILE A 52 19.71 10.18 -12.60
CA ILE A 52 20.50 11.25 -11.97
C ILE A 52 20.45 11.10 -10.45
N ARG A 53 21.62 10.84 -9.87
CA ARG A 53 21.78 10.79 -8.41
C ARG A 53 22.03 12.20 -7.86
N VAL A 54 21.09 12.69 -7.06
CA VAL A 54 21.15 14.02 -6.46
C VAL A 54 22.02 13.98 -5.20
N PRO A 55 23.12 14.75 -5.13
CA PRO A 55 23.98 14.77 -3.96
C PRO A 55 23.29 15.50 -2.81
N VAL A 56 23.20 14.86 -1.64
CA VAL A 56 22.65 15.44 -0.40
C VAL A 56 23.61 15.19 0.76
N LYS A 57 23.83 16.19 1.61
CA LYS A 57 24.81 16.16 2.71
C LYS A 57 24.18 16.23 4.09
N SER A 58 22.95 16.77 4.20
CA SER A 58 22.27 16.95 5.47
C SER A 58 22.06 15.62 6.20
N ARG A 59 22.18 15.65 7.54
CA ARG A 59 21.96 14.47 8.40
C ARG A 59 20.49 14.21 8.71
N THR A 60 19.63 15.22 8.53
CA THR A 60 18.20 15.10 8.80
C THR A 60 17.43 14.83 7.51
N ASN A 61 16.34 14.05 7.59
CA ASN A 61 15.52 13.73 6.43
C ASN A 61 14.94 15.01 5.76
N HIS A 62 14.42 15.94 6.55
CA HIS A 62 13.87 17.19 6.01
C HIS A 62 14.95 18.09 5.38
N GLY A 63 16.18 18.12 5.95
CA GLY A 63 17.30 18.84 5.35
C GLY A 63 17.73 18.21 4.02
N ARG A 64 17.84 16.87 3.95
CA ARG A 64 18.14 16.15 2.70
C ARG A 64 17.09 16.40 1.62
N ASN A 65 15.82 16.45 1.99
CA ASN A 65 14.73 16.72 1.06
C ASN A 65 14.78 18.18 0.56
N ALA A 66 15.16 19.14 1.40
CA ALA A 66 15.36 20.53 1.00
C ALA A 66 16.54 20.68 0.03
N GLU A 67 17.68 20.05 0.32
CA GLU A 67 18.85 20.02 -0.57
C GLU A 67 18.52 19.36 -1.92
N TYR A 68 17.81 18.21 -1.87
CA TYR A 68 17.34 17.52 -3.07
C TYR A 68 16.49 18.44 -3.96
N TYR A 69 15.48 19.07 -3.38
CA TYR A 69 14.62 20.02 -4.10
C TYR A 69 15.42 21.16 -4.73
N ALA A 70 16.27 21.82 -3.96
CA ALA A 70 17.07 22.93 -4.44
C ALA A 70 17.99 22.52 -5.60
N TRP A 71 18.61 21.36 -5.51
CA TRP A 71 19.49 20.83 -6.55
C TRP A 71 18.69 20.47 -7.82
N VAL A 72 17.56 19.78 -7.69
CA VAL A 72 16.69 19.43 -8.83
C VAL A 72 16.20 20.66 -9.55
N GLN A 73 15.73 21.68 -8.81
CA GLN A 73 15.27 22.94 -9.40
C GLN A 73 16.40 23.69 -10.14
N HIS A 74 17.64 23.62 -9.63
CA HIS A 74 18.80 24.21 -10.33
C HIS A 74 19.10 23.44 -11.62
N HIS A 75 19.17 22.13 -11.56
CA HIS A 75 19.49 21.28 -12.72
C HIS A 75 18.42 21.39 -13.83
N LEU A 76 17.14 21.49 -13.48
CA LEU A 76 16.04 21.65 -14.44
C LEU A 76 16.09 22.99 -15.21
N ARG A 77 16.70 24.04 -14.66
CA ARG A 77 16.91 25.31 -15.39
C ARG A 77 17.87 25.14 -16.56
N ASP A 78 18.94 24.36 -16.36
CA ASP A 78 19.94 24.11 -17.38
C ASP A 78 19.57 22.95 -18.30
N HIS A 79 18.72 22.05 -17.83
CA HIS A 79 18.30 20.84 -18.53
C HIS A 79 16.77 20.68 -18.48
N PRO A 80 16.01 21.54 -19.19
CA PRO A 80 14.56 21.59 -19.10
C PRO A 80 13.89 20.28 -19.57
N VAL A 81 12.72 20.04 -19.04
CA VAL A 81 11.85 18.91 -19.38
C VAL A 81 10.44 19.42 -19.63
N ASP A 82 9.60 18.59 -20.28
CA ASP A 82 8.22 18.97 -20.59
C ASP A 82 7.27 18.79 -19.40
N ARG A 83 7.58 17.83 -18.50
CA ARG A 83 6.80 17.53 -17.30
C ARG A 83 7.69 17.10 -16.13
N VAL A 84 7.33 17.52 -14.92
CA VAL A 84 7.94 17.11 -13.66
C VAL A 84 6.93 16.35 -12.82
N VAL A 85 7.15 15.05 -12.61
CA VAL A 85 6.29 14.15 -11.85
C VAL A 85 6.93 13.83 -10.51
N GLY A 86 6.22 14.09 -9.42
CA GLY A 86 6.69 13.80 -8.06
C GLY A 86 6.07 12.55 -7.45
N PHE A 87 6.89 11.69 -6.87
CA PHE A 87 6.49 10.60 -5.98
C PHE A 87 6.72 10.95 -4.50
N ASN A 88 7.24 12.14 -4.25
CA ASN A 88 7.31 12.78 -2.94
C ASN A 88 6.88 14.23 -3.10
N LYS A 89 6.20 14.76 -2.09
CA LYS A 89 5.72 16.15 -2.08
C LYS A 89 6.89 17.11 -2.16
N MET A 90 6.84 18.02 -3.13
CA MET A 90 7.80 19.14 -3.26
C MET A 90 7.21 20.25 -4.13
N PRO A 91 7.70 21.49 -4.04
CA PRO A 91 7.27 22.56 -4.95
C PRO A 91 7.67 22.30 -6.41
N GLY A 92 6.92 22.86 -7.37
CA GLY A 92 7.28 22.85 -8.80
C GLY A 92 7.01 21.53 -9.51
N LEU A 93 6.03 20.76 -9.04
CA LEU A 93 5.54 19.57 -9.73
C LEU A 93 4.39 19.92 -10.67
N ASP A 94 4.41 19.37 -11.88
CA ASP A 94 3.26 19.37 -12.78
C ASP A 94 2.24 18.27 -12.37
N VAL A 95 2.75 17.11 -11.97
CA VAL A 95 1.93 15.97 -11.53
C VAL A 95 2.51 15.41 -10.23
N TYR A 96 1.65 15.06 -9.27
CA TYR A 96 2.03 14.41 -8.02
C TYR A 96 1.27 13.09 -7.81
N TYR A 97 2.01 12.01 -7.59
CA TYR A 97 1.45 10.70 -7.21
C TYR A 97 1.29 10.60 -5.69
N ALA A 98 0.04 10.60 -5.22
CA ALA A 98 -0.30 10.75 -3.80
C ALA A 98 -0.37 9.40 -3.06
N ALA A 99 0.77 8.74 -2.86
CA ALA A 99 0.84 7.51 -2.07
C ALA A 99 0.82 7.74 -0.55
N ASP A 100 1.13 8.96 -0.09
CA ASP A 100 1.18 9.32 1.32
C ASP A 100 -0.13 9.96 1.80
N VAL A 101 -0.45 9.76 3.08
CA VAL A 101 -1.57 10.43 3.75
C VAL A 101 -1.37 11.95 3.81
N CYS A 102 -2.46 12.69 4.05
CA CYS A 102 -2.39 14.12 4.32
C CYS A 102 -1.60 14.37 5.61
N TYR A 103 -0.47 15.08 5.50
CA TYR A 103 0.40 15.36 6.64
C TYR A 103 -0.24 16.32 7.65
N ALA A 104 -1.00 17.30 7.15
CA ALA A 104 -1.73 18.23 8.02
C ALA A 104 -2.76 17.51 8.88
N GLU A 105 -3.53 16.58 8.30
CA GLU A 105 -4.50 15.75 9.03
C GLU A 105 -3.81 14.84 10.04
N LYS A 106 -2.75 14.15 9.62
CA LYS A 106 -1.94 13.31 10.51
C LYS A 106 -1.39 14.09 11.72
N VAL A 107 -0.88 15.30 11.49
CA VAL A 107 -0.37 16.14 12.58
C VAL A 107 -1.50 16.61 13.50
N ALA A 108 -2.67 16.93 12.95
CA ALA A 108 -3.83 17.34 13.74
C ALA A 108 -4.31 16.23 14.67
N GLN A 109 -4.26 14.97 14.22
CA GLN A 109 -4.72 13.82 15.00
C GLN A 109 -3.67 13.29 16.01
N GLU A 110 -2.38 13.29 15.63
CA GLU A 110 -1.35 12.55 16.37
C GLU A 110 -0.36 13.42 17.14
N LYS A 111 -0.28 14.74 16.89
CA LYS A 111 0.80 15.59 17.41
C LYS A 111 0.28 16.78 18.21
N GLY A 112 0.94 17.04 19.34
CA GLY A 112 0.66 18.23 20.16
C GLY A 112 1.13 19.54 19.49
N PHE A 113 0.64 20.66 20.03
CA PHE A 113 0.89 22.02 19.52
C PHE A 113 2.39 22.34 19.32
N PHE A 114 3.24 21.96 20.23
CA PHE A 114 4.69 22.24 20.19
C PHE A 114 5.40 21.59 18.99
N TYR A 115 4.86 20.49 18.43
CA TYR A 115 5.43 19.86 17.25
C TYR A 115 5.44 20.80 16.03
N ARG A 116 4.45 21.69 15.94
CA ARG A 116 4.33 22.67 14.84
C ARG A 116 5.44 23.72 14.84
N LEU A 117 6.18 23.88 15.93
CA LEU A 117 7.32 24.80 16.03
C LEU A 117 8.62 24.20 15.49
N THR A 118 8.66 22.89 15.21
CA THR A 118 9.87 22.21 14.74
C THR A 118 10.19 22.54 13.28
N SER A 119 11.48 22.55 12.93
CA SER A 119 11.94 22.68 11.54
C SER A 119 11.40 21.56 10.64
N ARG A 120 11.28 20.38 11.21
CA ARG A 120 10.68 19.22 10.52
C ARG A 120 9.25 19.50 10.09
N TYR A 121 8.40 19.98 11.00
CA TYR A 121 7.02 20.32 10.66
C TYR A 121 6.94 21.40 9.59
N ARG A 122 7.69 22.51 9.76
CA ARG A 122 7.70 23.62 8.81
C ARG A 122 8.05 23.15 7.40
N HIS A 123 9.05 22.29 7.27
CA HIS A 123 9.47 21.74 5.98
C HIS A 123 8.35 20.92 5.31
N TYR A 124 7.83 19.88 6.00
CA TYR A 124 6.84 19.00 5.39
C TYR A 124 5.51 19.72 5.14
N ALA A 125 5.08 20.60 6.03
CA ALA A 125 3.89 21.42 5.83
C ALA A 125 4.04 22.39 4.64
N ALA A 126 5.22 22.99 4.45
CA ALA A 126 5.48 23.86 3.31
C ALA A 126 5.47 23.09 1.98
N PHE A 127 6.04 21.87 1.95
CA PHE A 127 6.08 21.03 0.75
C PHE A 127 4.68 20.50 0.39
N GLU A 128 3.90 20.09 1.39
CA GLU A 128 2.51 19.68 1.18
C GLU A 128 1.65 20.86 0.69
N ARG A 129 1.77 22.03 1.32
CA ARG A 129 1.08 23.24 0.89
C ARG A 129 1.43 23.63 -0.54
N ALA A 130 2.70 23.57 -0.92
CA ALA A 130 3.14 23.89 -2.29
C ALA A 130 2.53 22.97 -3.35
N THR A 131 2.15 21.74 -2.98
CA THR A 131 1.54 20.75 -3.87
C THR A 131 0.01 20.87 -3.90
N PHE A 132 -0.63 21.05 -2.73
CA PHE A 132 -2.07 20.89 -2.57
C PHE A 132 -2.87 22.19 -2.41
N GLU A 133 -2.25 23.28 -1.97
CA GLU A 133 -2.99 24.53 -1.68
C GLU A 133 -3.77 25.03 -2.89
N HIS A 134 -4.92 25.63 -2.65
CA HIS A 134 -5.75 26.28 -3.66
C HIS A 134 -4.92 27.21 -4.58
N GLY A 135 -5.21 27.22 -5.87
CA GLY A 135 -4.51 28.02 -6.88
C GLY A 135 -3.18 27.43 -7.35
N LYS A 136 -2.78 26.22 -6.94
CA LYS A 136 -1.60 25.53 -7.49
C LYS A 136 -1.94 24.76 -8.76
N PRO A 137 -1.01 24.67 -9.74
CA PRO A 137 -1.28 24.02 -11.02
C PRO A 137 -1.13 22.49 -10.99
N THR A 138 -0.55 21.93 -9.92
CA THR A 138 -0.18 20.50 -9.84
C THR A 138 -1.39 19.59 -9.99
N GLN A 139 -1.38 18.67 -10.96
CA GLN A 139 -2.37 17.60 -11.07
C GLN A 139 -2.07 16.49 -10.06
N LEU A 140 -3.10 15.94 -9.43
CA LEU A 140 -2.99 15.10 -8.25
C LEU A 140 -3.53 13.70 -8.54
N LEU A 141 -2.64 12.72 -8.68
CA LEU A 141 -2.99 11.32 -8.89
C LEU A 141 -3.28 10.67 -7.54
N MET A 142 -4.55 10.42 -7.26
CA MET A 142 -5.05 9.99 -5.97
C MET A 142 -5.36 8.49 -5.96
N LEU A 143 -5.14 7.83 -4.83
CA LEU A 143 -5.43 6.40 -4.67
C LEU A 143 -6.79 6.17 -4.00
N THR A 144 -7.31 7.13 -3.22
CA THR A 144 -8.54 6.96 -2.46
C THR A 144 -9.31 8.26 -2.29
N ASN A 145 -10.66 8.17 -2.24
CA ASN A 145 -11.54 9.30 -1.94
C ASN A 145 -11.30 9.89 -0.54
N LYS A 146 -10.89 9.06 0.42
CA LYS A 146 -10.55 9.52 1.78
C LYS A 146 -9.40 10.52 1.77
N GLN A 147 -8.35 10.26 0.97
CA GLN A 147 -7.24 11.21 0.83
C GLN A 147 -7.71 12.54 0.25
N ILE A 148 -8.61 12.54 -0.75
CA ILE A 148 -9.17 13.77 -1.34
C ILE A 148 -9.86 14.61 -0.27
N ALA A 149 -10.74 13.99 0.54
CA ALA A 149 -11.46 14.70 1.59
C ALA A 149 -10.52 15.36 2.60
N ASP A 150 -9.43 14.67 3.00
CA ASP A 150 -8.44 15.23 3.91
C ASP A 150 -7.70 16.45 3.30
N PHE A 151 -7.31 16.39 2.03
CA PHE A 151 -6.65 17.50 1.36
C PHE A 151 -7.59 18.68 1.09
N GLN A 152 -8.83 18.44 0.70
CA GLN A 152 -9.84 19.50 0.54
C GLN A 152 -10.11 20.22 1.87
N LYS A 153 -10.22 19.48 2.97
CA LYS A 153 -10.41 20.03 4.32
C LYS A 153 -9.29 20.99 4.71
N HIS A 154 -8.04 20.66 4.44
CA HIS A 154 -6.87 21.41 4.92
C HIS A 154 -6.37 22.48 3.94
N TYR A 155 -6.55 22.28 2.65
CA TYR A 155 -5.92 23.11 1.61
C TYR A 155 -6.92 23.74 0.64
N GLN A 156 -8.21 23.41 0.74
CA GLN A 156 -9.25 23.89 -0.19
C GLN A 156 -8.89 23.60 -1.65
N THR A 157 -8.20 22.47 -1.88
CA THR A 157 -7.73 22.04 -3.19
C THR A 157 -8.90 21.85 -4.14
N GLU A 158 -8.78 22.33 -5.35
CA GLU A 158 -9.80 22.26 -6.39
C GLU A 158 -10.09 20.83 -6.82
N ALA A 159 -11.39 20.53 -7.02
CA ALA A 159 -11.84 19.17 -7.34
C ALA A 159 -11.28 18.65 -8.68
N GLU A 160 -11.15 19.53 -9.67
CA GLU A 160 -10.66 19.25 -11.01
C GLU A 160 -9.16 18.86 -11.07
N ARG A 161 -8.42 19.13 -10.02
CA ARG A 161 -7.02 18.71 -9.90
C ARG A 161 -6.84 17.28 -9.43
N PHE A 162 -7.89 16.69 -8.86
CA PHE A 162 -7.83 15.32 -8.35
C PHE A 162 -8.24 14.31 -9.42
N HIS A 163 -7.37 13.35 -9.68
CA HIS A 163 -7.59 12.22 -10.56
C HIS A 163 -7.50 10.93 -9.74
N ILE A 164 -8.64 10.28 -9.52
CA ILE A 164 -8.65 8.95 -8.87
C ILE A 164 -8.12 7.94 -9.86
N LEU A 165 -7.04 7.28 -9.47
CA LEU A 165 -6.50 6.17 -10.23
C LEU A 165 -7.19 4.86 -9.84
N PRO A 166 -7.48 3.97 -10.81
CA PRO A 166 -7.81 2.59 -10.50
C PRO A 166 -6.63 1.92 -9.77
N PRO A 167 -6.85 0.78 -9.12
CA PRO A 167 -5.76 0.02 -8.53
C PRO A 167 -4.71 -0.43 -9.55
N GLY A 168 -3.53 -0.80 -9.04
CA GLY A 168 -2.40 -1.23 -9.85
C GLY A 168 -1.86 -2.60 -9.44
N ILE A 169 -2.71 -3.62 -9.35
CA ILE A 169 -2.26 -4.98 -9.05
C ILE A 169 -1.41 -5.51 -10.21
N TYR A 170 -0.37 -6.27 -9.88
CA TYR A 170 0.41 -6.97 -10.89
C TYR A 170 -0.38 -8.18 -11.43
N PRO A 171 -0.36 -8.42 -12.75
CA PRO A 171 -1.07 -9.57 -13.34
C PRO A 171 -0.58 -10.92 -12.81
N ASP A 172 0.68 -11.05 -12.39
CA ASP A 172 1.26 -12.25 -11.78
C ASP A 172 0.64 -12.62 -10.42
N ARG A 173 -0.09 -11.69 -9.79
CA ARG A 173 -0.81 -11.94 -8.53
C ARG A 173 -2.06 -12.82 -8.69
N LYS A 174 -2.51 -13.09 -9.90
CA LYS A 174 -3.58 -14.07 -10.22
C LYS A 174 -3.12 -15.53 -10.14
N TYR A 175 -2.17 -15.84 -9.27
CA TYR A 175 -1.53 -17.17 -9.21
C TYR A 175 -2.52 -18.33 -9.04
N SER A 176 -3.52 -18.19 -8.17
CA SER A 176 -4.51 -19.26 -7.91
C SER A 176 -5.38 -19.61 -9.11
N GLN A 177 -5.53 -18.69 -10.06
CA GLN A 177 -6.29 -18.91 -11.30
C GLN A 177 -5.44 -19.54 -12.41
N GLN A 178 -4.11 -19.36 -12.36
CA GLN A 178 -3.18 -19.82 -13.40
C GLN A 178 -2.70 -21.26 -13.20
N ILE A 179 -2.66 -21.75 -11.94
CA ILE A 179 -2.12 -23.07 -11.60
C ILE A 179 -3.22 -23.90 -10.91
N PRO A 180 -3.74 -24.96 -11.59
CA PRO A 180 -4.66 -25.89 -10.96
C PRO A 180 -4.05 -26.50 -9.69
N ASN A 181 -4.87 -26.63 -8.63
CA ASN A 181 -4.46 -27.19 -7.34
C ASN A 181 -3.32 -26.46 -6.62
N SER A 182 -3.05 -25.17 -6.99
CA SER A 182 -1.98 -24.35 -6.38
C SER A 182 -2.04 -24.35 -4.85
N ARG A 183 -3.24 -24.28 -4.27
CA ARG A 183 -3.48 -24.36 -2.81
C ARG A 183 -2.95 -25.66 -2.22
N GLN A 184 -3.32 -26.79 -2.79
CA GLN A 184 -2.92 -28.13 -2.30
C GLN A 184 -1.41 -28.33 -2.44
N ILE A 185 -0.85 -27.98 -3.59
CA ILE A 185 0.59 -28.06 -3.87
C ILE A 185 1.38 -27.27 -2.84
N TYR A 186 1.00 -26.00 -2.59
CA TYR A 186 1.70 -25.17 -1.62
C TYR A 186 1.59 -25.71 -0.19
N ARG A 187 0.40 -26.11 0.24
CA ARG A 187 0.15 -26.65 1.58
C ARG A 187 0.96 -27.92 1.82
N GLN A 188 0.95 -28.86 0.88
CA GLN A 188 1.72 -30.10 0.96
C GLN A 188 3.23 -29.80 1.06
N LYS A 189 3.75 -28.92 0.20
CA LYS A 189 5.17 -28.51 0.20
C LYS A 189 5.63 -27.89 1.52
N ASN A 190 4.73 -27.18 2.21
CA ASN A 190 5.03 -26.43 3.44
C ASN A 190 4.52 -27.15 4.71
N GLY A 191 4.06 -28.41 4.63
CA GLY A 191 3.62 -29.17 5.79
C GLY A 191 2.34 -28.66 6.45
N ILE A 192 1.50 -27.91 5.72
CA ILE A 192 0.22 -27.39 6.22
C ILE A 192 -0.86 -28.42 5.91
N SER A 193 -1.44 -29.03 6.93
CA SER A 193 -2.51 -30.04 6.74
C SER A 193 -3.79 -29.39 6.19
N GLU A 194 -4.63 -30.16 5.52
CA GLU A 194 -5.91 -29.66 4.98
C GLU A 194 -6.89 -29.24 6.08
N GLN A 195 -6.84 -29.86 7.23
CA GLN A 195 -7.67 -29.53 8.40
C GLN A 195 -7.22 -28.25 9.08
N GLN A 196 -5.95 -27.90 8.98
CA GLN A 196 -5.38 -26.70 9.59
C GLN A 196 -5.89 -25.44 8.89
N LYS A 197 -6.33 -24.45 9.66
CA LYS A 197 -6.69 -23.13 9.15
C LYS A 197 -5.46 -22.24 9.09
N LEU A 198 -5.21 -21.64 7.94
CA LEU A 198 -4.11 -20.71 7.72
C LEU A 198 -4.64 -19.27 7.61
N LEU A 199 -4.42 -18.49 8.65
CA LEU A 199 -4.63 -17.06 8.64
C LEU A 199 -3.35 -16.40 8.13
N LEU A 200 -3.49 -15.39 7.29
CA LEU A 200 -2.37 -14.67 6.71
C LEU A 200 -2.45 -13.19 7.03
N GLN A 201 -1.34 -12.60 7.43
CA GLN A 201 -1.16 -11.15 7.52
C GLN A 201 0.13 -10.75 6.81
N VAL A 202 0.05 -9.82 5.85
CA VAL A 202 1.19 -9.38 5.03
C VAL A 202 1.38 -7.88 5.15
N GLY A 203 2.62 -7.46 5.40
CA GLY A 203 3.04 -6.08 5.42
C GLY A 203 4.04 -5.76 6.52
N SER A 204 4.94 -4.83 6.26
CA SER A 204 5.88 -4.27 7.23
C SER A 204 5.19 -3.25 8.14
N ASP A 205 5.87 -2.84 9.24
CA ASP A 205 5.28 -2.01 10.30
C ASP A 205 4.14 -2.74 11.03
N PHE A 206 4.48 -3.84 11.69
CA PHE A 206 3.56 -4.73 12.40
C PHE A 206 2.64 -4.01 13.41
N THR A 207 3.13 -2.90 14.00
CA THR A 207 2.32 -2.08 14.91
C THR A 207 1.18 -1.40 14.16
N ARG A 208 1.50 -0.71 13.08
CA ARG A 208 0.51 0.02 12.28
C ARG A 208 -0.48 -0.92 11.60
N LYS A 209 -0.03 -2.13 11.23
CA LYS A 209 -0.83 -3.18 10.60
C LYS A 209 -1.71 -3.98 11.57
N GLY A 210 -1.62 -3.73 12.88
CA GLY A 210 -2.49 -4.37 13.87
C GLY A 210 -2.19 -5.85 14.08
N VAL A 211 -0.91 -6.25 14.08
CA VAL A 211 -0.53 -7.65 14.37
C VAL A 211 -0.95 -8.08 15.77
N ASP A 212 -0.96 -7.17 16.74
CA ASP A 212 -1.51 -7.38 18.08
C ASP A 212 -3.00 -7.75 18.04
N ARG A 213 -3.81 -7.01 17.27
CA ARG A 213 -5.24 -7.32 17.07
C ARG A 213 -5.46 -8.71 16.46
N SER A 214 -4.61 -9.12 15.52
CA SER A 214 -4.68 -10.45 14.90
C SER A 214 -4.31 -11.56 15.88
N ILE A 215 -3.31 -11.34 16.74
CA ILE A 215 -2.93 -12.29 17.81
C ILE A 215 -4.06 -12.42 18.84
N GLU A 216 -4.66 -11.32 19.27
CA GLU A 216 -5.79 -11.33 20.19
C GLU A 216 -7.01 -12.03 19.60
N ALA A 217 -7.31 -11.81 18.31
CA ALA A 217 -8.38 -12.49 17.62
C ALA A 217 -8.14 -14.01 17.52
N LEU A 218 -6.91 -14.44 17.21
CA LEU A 218 -6.54 -15.87 17.23
C LEU A 218 -6.68 -16.47 18.63
N ALA A 219 -6.24 -15.76 19.67
CA ALA A 219 -6.31 -16.20 21.06
C ALA A 219 -7.76 -16.33 21.57
N SER A 220 -8.69 -15.56 21.01
CA SER A 220 -10.12 -15.61 21.37
C SER A 220 -10.88 -16.83 20.85
N LEU A 221 -10.29 -17.57 19.90
CA LEU A 221 -10.95 -18.76 19.33
C LEU A 221 -11.13 -19.86 20.38
N PRO A 222 -12.23 -20.64 20.30
CA PRO A 222 -12.40 -21.87 21.10
C PRO A 222 -11.17 -22.78 20.93
N GLU A 223 -10.80 -23.49 22.00
CA GLU A 223 -9.56 -24.29 22.03
C GLU A 223 -9.44 -25.28 20.88
N SER A 224 -10.51 -26.02 20.58
CA SER A 224 -10.53 -27.01 19.49
C SER A 224 -10.26 -26.41 18.10
N LEU A 225 -10.70 -25.16 17.86
CA LEU A 225 -10.44 -24.44 16.62
C LEU A 225 -9.05 -23.81 16.65
N ARG A 226 -8.66 -23.22 17.78
CA ARG A 226 -7.37 -22.55 17.98
C ARG A 226 -6.20 -23.51 17.77
N GLN A 227 -6.25 -24.74 18.30
CA GLN A 227 -5.22 -25.75 18.10
C GLN A 227 -4.97 -26.11 16.62
N ASN A 228 -6.00 -25.97 15.78
CA ASN A 228 -5.93 -26.24 14.35
C ASN A 228 -5.83 -24.95 13.49
N THR A 229 -5.50 -23.80 14.09
CA THR A 229 -5.38 -22.52 13.37
C THR A 229 -3.99 -21.95 13.57
N VAL A 230 -3.34 -21.54 12.47
CA VAL A 230 -2.05 -20.85 12.50
C VAL A 230 -2.19 -19.47 11.86
N LEU A 231 -1.43 -18.51 12.38
CA LEU A 231 -1.30 -17.17 11.83
C LEU A 231 0.13 -16.97 11.28
N TYR A 232 0.23 -16.77 9.98
CA TYR A 232 1.47 -16.38 9.33
C TYR A 232 1.51 -14.86 9.18
N VAL A 233 2.52 -14.24 9.78
CA VAL A 233 2.79 -12.80 9.70
C VAL A 233 4.04 -12.61 8.84
N VAL A 234 3.88 -11.98 7.68
CA VAL A 234 4.97 -11.81 6.69
C VAL A 234 5.28 -10.33 6.52
N GLY A 235 6.54 -9.94 6.77
CA GLY A 235 6.97 -8.55 6.58
C GLY A 235 8.34 -8.25 7.19
N GLN A 236 8.96 -7.17 6.72
CA GLN A 236 10.26 -6.72 7.22
C GLN A 236 10.06 -5.82 8.46
N ASP A 237 9.98 -6.43 9.65
CA ASP A 237 9.88 -5.74 10.93
C ASP A 237 10.44 -6.62 12.06
N LYS A 238 10.54 -6.06 13.27
CA LYS A 238 11.05 -6.75 14.45
C LYS A 238 9.92 -7.50 15.17
N PRO A 239 9.89 -8.85 15.12
CA PRO A 239 8.77 -9.62 15.65
C PRO A 239 8.78 -9.73 17.18
N LYS A 240 9.87 -9.42 17.87
CA LYS A 240 10.10 -9.74 19.29
C LYS A 240 8.94 -9.38 20.23
N LYS A 241 8.37 -8.17 20.10
CA LYS A 241 7.27 -7.75 20.98
C LYS A 241 5.97 -8.50 20.71
N PHE A 242 5.73 -8.86 19.46
CA PHE A 242 4.52 -9.59 19.03
C PHE A 242 4.64 -11.08 19.34
N ALA A 243 5.82 -11.69 19.20
CA ALA A 243 6.09 -13.05 19.67
C ALA A 243 5.86 -13.16 21.19
N ALA A 244 6.36 -12.19 21.97
CA ALA A 244 6.09 -12.15 23.42
C ALA A 244 4.60 -11.93 23.75
N LEU A 245 3.86 -11.21 22.89
CA LEU A 245 2.40 -11.10 23.05
C LEU A 245 1.73 -12.44 22.78
N ALA A 246 2.07 -13.12 21.68
CA ALA A 246 1.52 -14.43 21.34
C ALA A 246 1.74 -15.46 22.43
N GLU A 247 2.95 -15.50 23.03
CA GLU A 247 3.25 -16.37 24.20
C GLU A 247 2.34 -16.06 25.40
N ARG A 248 2.23 -14.79 25.79
CA ARG A 248 1.35 -14.39 26.90
C ARG A 248 -0.12 -14.65 26.65
N SER A 249 -0.55 -14.63 25.40
CA SER A 249 -1.93 -14.93 24.99
C SER A 249 -2.20 -16.42 24.78
N GLY A 250 -1.21 -17.30 25.04
CA GLY A 250 -1.34 -18.76 24.92
C GLY A 250 -1.43 -19.27 23.47
N VAL A 251 -0.90 -18.50 22.50
CA VAL A 251 -0.89 -18.84 21.06
C VAL A 251 0.50 -18.75 20.43
N GLY A 252 1.57 -18.83 21.23
CA GLY A 252 2.94 -18.71 20.75
C GLY A 252 3.29 -19.73 19.68
N THR A 253 2.85 -20.98 19.82
CA THR A 253 3.07 -22.05 18.84
C THR A 253 2.22 -21.91 17.57
N ASN A 254 1.20 -21.06 17.59
CA ASN A 254 0.29 -20.85 16.45
C ASN A 254 0.68 -19.63 15.59
N VAL A 255 1.59 -18.76 16.06
CA VAL A 255 1.96 -17.53 15.35
C VAL A 255 3.37 -17.65 14.81
N HIS A 256 3.51 -17.54 13.49
CA HIS A 256 4.79 -17.66 12.79
C HIS A 256 5.13 -16.37 12.08
N PHE A 257 6.33 -15.84 12.33
CA PHE A 257 6.83 -14.61 11.73
C PHE A 257 7.85 -14.92 10.63
N PHE A 258 7.65 -14.30 9.48
CA PHE A 258 8.54 -14.43 8.32
C PHE A 258 9.02 -13.05 7.88
N SER A 259 10.26 -12.96 7.42
CA SER A 259 10.74 -11.79 6.69
C SER A 259 10.02 -11.64 5.34
N GLY A 260 10.41 -10.66 4.52
CA GLY A 260 9.86 -10.52 3.17
C GLY A 260 10.03 -11.81 2.35
N ARG A 261 8.98 -12.20 1.61
CA ARG A 261 8.91 -13.43 0.79
C ARG A 261 8.57 -13.07 -0.65
N ASN A 262 9.04 -13.89 -1.59
CA ASN A 262 8.74 -13.73 -3.03
C ASN A 262 7.53 -14.59 -3.47
N ASP A 263 7.06 -15.51 -2.62
CA ASP A 263 5.96 -16.44 -2.87
C ASP A 263 4.64 -16.01 -2.20
N ILE A 264 4.40 -14.71 -2.12
CA ILE A 264 3.18 -14.16 -1.48
C ILE A 264 1.91 -14.58 -2.22
N ALA A 265 1.94 -14.66 -3.56
CA ALA A 265 0.79 -15.07 -4.36
C ALA A 265 0.40 -16.53 -4.06
N GLU A 266 1.39 -17.42 -3.98
CA GLU A 266 1.21 -18.82 -3.62
C GLU A 266 0.70 -18.98 -2.19
N LEU A 267 1.25 -18.18 -1.27
CA LEU A 267 0.85 -18.20 0.13
C LEU A 267 -0.60 -17.69 0.30
N MET A 268 -1.00 -16.66 -0.45
CA MET A 268 -2.39 -16.20 -0.48
C MET A 268 -3.33 -17.27 -1.02
N ALA A 269 -2.95 -17.99 -2.08
CA ALA A 269 -3.72 -19.09 -2.61
C ALA A 269 -3.88 -20.24 -1.59
N ALA A 270 -2.88 -20.47 -0.75
CA ALA A 270 -2.86 -21.51 0.28
C ALA A 270 -3.63 -21.13 1.55
N ALA A 271 -3.82 -19.85 1.82
CA ALA A 271 -4.46 -19.34 3.03
C ALA A 271 -6.00 -19.55 3.02
N ASP A 272 -6.60 -19.46 4.19
CA ASP A 272 -8.06 -19.51 4.38
C ASP A 272 -8.65 -18.11 4.54
N LEU A 273 -7.86 -17.15 5.05
CA LEU A 273 -8.33 -15.81 5.35
C LEU A 273 -7.15 -14.84 5.47
N LEU A 274 -7.27 -13.65 4.87
CA LEU A 274 -6.37 -12.52 5.16
C LEU A 274 -6.90 -11.74 6.36
N LEU A 275 -6.05 -11.52 7.39
CA LEU A 275 -6.29 -10.58 8.48
C LEU A 275 -5.48 -9.32 8.25
N HIS A 276 -6.15 -8.15 8.23
CA HIS A 276 -5.48 -6.87 8.08
C HIS A 276 -6.14 -5.78 8.94
N PRO A 277 -6.19 -5.98 10.29
CA PRO A 277 -6.88 -5.09 11.21
C PRO A 277 -6.02 -3.85 11.54
N ALA A 278 -5.59 -3.11 10.52
CA ALA A 278 -4.68 -1.99 10.62
C ALA A 278 -5.23 -0.85 11.51
N TYR A 279 -4.33 -0.14 12.20
CA TYR A 279 -4.64 1.13 12.88
C TYR A 279 -4.66 2.30 11.90
N GLN A 280 -3.84 2.22 10.85
CA GLN A 280 -3.76 3.23 9.81
C GLN A 280 -3.22 2.62 8.52
N GLU A 281 -3.88 2.91 7.39
CA GLU A 281 -3.45 2.45 6.07
C GLU A 281 -3.93 3.41 4.98
N ALA A 282 -3.01 3.92 4.16
CA ALA A 282 -3.37 4.88 3.10
C ALA A 282 -4.22 4.22 2.00
N ALA A 283 -3.72 3.12 1.45
CA ALA A 283 -4.41 2.33 0.42
C ALA A 283 -4.69 0.90 0.92
N GLY A 284 -3.66 0.09 1.10
CA GLY A 284 -3.79 -1.31 1.51
C GLY A 284 -3.84 -2.24 0.30
N ILE A 285 -2.83 -2.15 -0.58
CA ILE A 285 -2.74 -2.95 -1.81
C ILE A 285 -2.90 -4.46 -1.55
N VAL A 286 -2.46 -4.94 -0.39
CA VAL A 286 -2.59 -6.34 0.03
C VAL A 286 -4.04 -6.84 0.06
N LEU A 287 -5.02 -5.95 0.29
CA LEU A 287 -6.44 -6.29 0.25
C LEU A 287 -6.87 -6.69 -1.17
N LEU A 288 -6.37 -5.97 -2.16
CA LEU A 288 -6.64 -6.24 -3.57
C LEU A 288 -5.86 -7.48 -4.06
N GLU A 289 -4.62 -7.67 -3.59
CA GLU A 289 -3.86 -8.90 -3.84
C GLU A 289 -4.64 -10.13 -3.32
N ALA A 290 -5.30 -10.02 -2.16
CA ALA A 290 -6.16 -11.07 -1.64
C ALA A 290 -7.41 -11.30 -2.52
N ILE A 291 -8.07 -10.24 -3.00
CA ILE A 291 -9.19 -10.34 -3.95
C ILE A 291 -8.74 -11.12 -5.18
N THR A 292 -7.60 -10.76 -5.79
CA THR A 292 -7.09 -11.44 -7.00
C THR A 292 -6.69 -12.90 -6.75
N ALA A 293 -6.31 -13.23 -5.52
CA ALA A 293 -6.04 -14.61 -5.11
C ALA A 293 -7.32 -15.41 -4.77
N GLY A 294 -8.49 -14.77 -4.75
CA GLY A 294 -9.73 -15.39 -4.27
C GLY A 294 -9.71 -15.68 -2.76
N LEU A 295 -8.96 -14.89 -1.98
CA LEU A 295 -8.80 -15.05 -0.54
C LEU A 295 -9.75 -14.11 0.21
N PRO A 296 -10.67 -14.60 1.06
CA PRO A 296 -11.52 -13.76 1.89
C PRO A 296 -10.72 -12.88 2.85
N VAL A 297 -11.26 -11.71 3.18
CA VAL A 297 -10.53 -10.66 3.92
C VAL A 297 -11.30 -10.17 5.14
N LEU A 298 -10.61 -10.03 6.28
CA LEU A 298 -11.07 -9.22 7.41
C LEU A 298 -10.10 -8.04 7.59
N THR A 299 -10.63 -6.83 7.48
CA THR A 299 -9.85 -5.59 7.55
C THR A 299 -10.55 -4.53 8.41
N THR A 300 -10.00 -3.34 8.49
CA THR A 300 -10.60 -2.16 9.14
C THR A 300 -10.94 -1.10 8.10
N ALA A 301 -11.99 -0.32 8.35
CA ALA A 301 -12.44 0.77 7.47
C ALA A 301 -11.42 1.93 7.36
N VAL A 302 -10.36 1.93 8.17
CA VAL A 302 -9.26 2.90 8.04
C VAL A 302 -8.40 2.64 6.80
N CYS A 303 -8.44 1.43 6.23
CA CYS A 303 -7.74 1.09 5.00
C CYS A 303 -8.43 1.76 3.81
N GLY A 304 -7.67 2.48 2.99
CA GLY A 304 -8.25 3.21 1.84
C GLY A 304 -8.97 2.30 0.85
N TYR A 305 -8.50 1.06 0.68
CA TYR A 305 -9.11 0.06 -0.20
C TYR A 305 -10.08 -0.90 0.51
N ALA A 306 -10.49 -0.60 1.75
CA ALA A 306 -11.47 -1.44 2.46
C ALA A 306 -12.82 -1.53 1.74
N HIS A 307 -13.22 -0.48 1.01
CA HIS A 307 -14.46 -0.47 0.24
C HIS A 307 -14.50 -1.57 -0.82
N TYR A 308 -13.36 -1.91 -1.47
CA TYR A 308 -13.29 -3.02 -2.42
C TYR A 308 -13.68 -4.38 -1.81
N ILE A 309 -13.38 -4.58 -0.52
CA ILE A 309 -13.75 -5.82 0.19
C ILE A 309 -15.27 -5.90 0.40
N VAL A 310 -15.88 -4.74 0.70
CA VAL A 310 -17.34 -4.62 0.90
C VAL A 310 -18.07 -4.74 -0.44
N ASP A 311 -17.62 -4.00 -1.46
CA ASP A 311 -18.21 -3.98 -2.79
C ASP A 311 -18.14 -5.36 -3.47
N ALA A 312 -17.02 -6.06 -3.29
CA ALA A 312 -16.85 -7.44 -3.75
C ALA A 312 -17.61 -8.47 -2.92
N ASN A 313 -18.19 -8.09 -1.77
CA ASN A 313 -18.78 -9.03 -0.79
C ASN A 313 -17.86 -10.23 -0.49
N CYS A 314 -16.54 -9.97 -0.39
CA CYS A 314 -15.52 -11.01 -0.21
C CYS A 314 -14.91 -11.02 1.21
N GLY A 315 -15.48 -10.23 2.12
CA GLY A 315 -14.98 -10.13 3.49
C GLY A 315 -15.76 -9.11 4.31
N GLU A 316 -15.12 -8.60 5.35
CA GLU A 316 -15.69 -7.57 6.22
C GLU A 316 -14.66 -6.49 6.57
N ALA A 317 -15.11 -5.23 6.62
CA ALA A 317 -14.33 -4.08 7.07
C ALA A 317 -14.88 -3.60 8.42
N MET A 318 -14.10 -3.78 9.49
CA MET A 318 -14.48 -3.33 10.84
C MET A 318 -14.61 -1.81 10.86
N THR A 319 -15.75 -1.32 11.32
CA THR A 319 -16.06 0.12 11.43
C THR A 319 -15.27 0.80 12.55
N GLU A 320 -15.15 2.13 12.48
CA GLU A 320 -14.64 2.94 13.58
C GLU A 320 -15.78 3.38 14.53
N PRO A 321 -15.56 3.45 15.84
CA PRO A 321 -14.33 3.04 16.52
C PRO A 321 -14.13 1.52 16.48
N PHE A 322 -12.89 1.08 16.25
CA PHE A 322 -12.56 -0.34 16.21
C PHE A 322 -12.89 -1.06 17.51
N ARG A 323 -13.48 -2.24 17.41
CA ARG A 323 -13.79 -3.12 18.52
C ARG A 323 -13.17 -4.49 18.31
N GLN A 324 -12.35 -4.93 19.27
CA GLN A 324 -11.67 -6.23 19.19
C GLN A 324 -12.68 -7.40 19.23
N ASP A 325 -13.72 -7.30 20.06
CA ASP A 325 -14.78 -8.31 20.15
C ASP A 325 -15.50 -8.52 18.81
N ALA A 326 -15.78 -7.44 18.06
CA ALA A 326 -16.37 -7.55 16.73
C ALA A 326 -15.45 -8.30 15.74
N LEU A 327 -14.14 -8.02 15.76
CA LEU A 327 -13.18 -8.79 14.95
C LEU A 327 -13.14 -10.26 15.35
N ASN A 328 -13.18 -10.55 16.67
CA ASN A 328 -13.18 -11.92 17.20
C ASN A 328 -14.40 -12.71 16.72
N GLU A 329 -15.59 -12.11 16.80
CA GLU A 329 -16.86 -12.72 16.36
C GLU A 329 -16.84 -13.03 14.85
N VAL A 330 -16.39 -12.07 14.04
CA VAL A 330 -16.34 -12.22 12.59
C VAL A 330 -15.29 -13.25 12.18
N LEU A 331 -14.14 -13.31 12.85
CA LEU A 331 -13.14 -14.36 12.65
C LEU A 331 -13.71 -15.75 12.96
N LEU A 332 -14.34 -15.90 14.12
CA LEU A 332 -14.97 -17.17 14.50
C LEU A 332 -15.98 -17.62 13.45
N LYS A 333 -16.88 -16.71 13.01
CA LYS A 333 -17.86 -16.98 11.97
C LYS A 333 -17.21 -17.42 10.64
N ALA A 334 -16.17 -16.70 10.19
CA ALA A 334 -15.46 -17.01 8.96
C ALA A 334 -14.79 -18.40 9.00
N LEU A 335 -14.30 -18.84 10.15
CA LEU A 335 -13.63 -20.13 10.30
C LEU A 335 -14.59 -21.31 10.50
N THR A 336 -15.77 -21.07 11.10
CA THR A 336 -16.76 -22.11 11.41
C THR A 336 -17.82 -22.30 10.32
N GLN A 337 -17.94 -21.38 9.35
CA GLN A 337 -18.92 -21.44 8.27
C GLN A 337 -18.23 -21.62 6.90
N PRO A 338 -17.91 -22.86 6.47
CA PRO A 338 -17.22 -23.11 5.19
C PRO A 338 -18.00 -22.58 3.97
N SER A 339 -19.33 -22.65 3.98
CA SER A 339 -20.17 -22.12 2.89
C SER A 339 -19.99 -20.61 2.71
N LEU A 340 -19.96 -19.85 3.80
CA LEU A 340 -19.71 -18.40 3.77
C LEU A 340 -18.32 -18.10 3.21
N ARG A 341 -17.30 -18.84 3.66
CA ARG A 341 -15.92 -18.65 3.18
C ARG A 341 -15.80 -18.96 1.70
N ASN A 342 -16.40 -20.04 1.21
CA ASN A 342 -16.40 -20.42 -0.20
C ASN A 342 -17.11 -19.36 -1.05
N ALA A 343 -18.30 -18.90 -0.64
CA ALA A 343 -19.01 -17.83 -1.33
C ALA A 343 -18.19 -16.54 -1.41
N ARG A 344 -17.52 -16.14 -0.32
CA ARG A 344 -16.63 -14.97 -0.31
C ARG A 344 -15.43 -15.16 -1.26
N ALA A 345 -14.86 -16.36 -1.34
CA ALA A 345 -13.77 -16.65 -2.25
C ALA A 345 -14.22 -16.61 -3.73
N GLU A 346 -15.41 -17.07 -4.05
CA GLU A 346 -16.01 -16.98 -5.38
C GLU A 346 -16.31 -15.53 -5.76
N ASN A 347 -16.89 -14.74 -4.84
CA ASN A 347 -17.15 -13.33 -5.03
C ASN A 347 -15.85 -12.54 -5.30
N ALA A 348 -14.76 -12.84 -4.56
CA ALA A 348 -13.47 -12.22 -4.77
C ALA A 348 -12.94 -12.48 -6.19
N ARG A 349 -12.99 -13.72 -6.67
CA ARG A 349 -12.56 -14.08 -8.02
C ARG A 349 -13.40 -13.38 -9.08
N TYR A 350 -14.73 -13.42 -8.95
CA TYR A 350 -15.64 -12.75 -9.86
C TYR A 350 -15.35 -11.26 -9.93
N TYR A 351 -15.14 -10.62 -8.78
CA TYR A 351 -14.80 -9.20 -8.72
C TYR A 351 -13.47 -8.91 -9.43
N ALA A 352 -12.44 -9.73 -9.19
CA ALA A 352 -11.13 -9.58 -9.83
C ALA A 352 -11.16 -9.76 -11.36
N ASP A 353 -12.13 -10.53 -11.86
CA ASP A 353 -12.29 -10.77 -13.30
C ASP A 353 -13.16 -9.72 -14.01
N THR A 354 -14.03 -9.02 -13.27
CA THR A 354 -14.99 -8.07 -13.84
C THR A 354 -14.65 -6.62 -13.58
N GLN A 355 -13.78 -6.32 -12.61
CA GLN A 355 -13.40 -4.95 -12.26
C GLN A 355 -11.96 -4.64 -12.68
N ASP A 356 -11.73 -3.38 -13.01
CA ASP A 356 -10.38 -2.89 -13.30
C ASP A 356 -9.58 -2.72 -12.01
N LEU A 357 -8.70 -3.68 -11.73
CA LEU A 357 -7.76 -3.65 -10.62
C LEU A 357 -6.29 -3.45 -11.07
N TYR A 358 -6.05 -3.13 -12.35
CA TYR A 358 -4.74 -3.29 -12.97
C TYR A 358 -4.20 -2.05 -13.67
N SER A 359 -5.07 -1.18 -14.20
CA SER A 359 -4.70 -0.13 -15.16
C SER A 359 -4.15 1.16 -14.54
N LEU A 360 -3.76 1.15 -13.24
CA LEU A 360 -3.14 2.32 -12.61
C LEU A 360 -1.98 2.92 -13.42
N PRO A 361 -0.99 2.13 -13.90
CA PRO A 361 0.15 2.70 -14.63
C PRO A 361 -0.26 3.36 -15.94
N GLU A 362 -1.21 2.75 -16.64
CA GLU A 362 -1.74 3.24 -17.92
C GLU A 362 -2.47 4.57 -17.72
N LYS A 363 -3.40 4.63 -16.76
CA LYS A 363 -4.15 5.84 -16.42
C LYS A 363 -3.28 6.96 -15.86
N ALA A 364 -2.28 6.61 -15.05
CA ALA A 364 -1.29 7.58 -14.59
C ALA A 364 -0.47 8.14 -15.76
N ALA A 365 -0.05 7.28 -16.69
CA ALA A 365 0.68 7.70 -17.88
C ALA A 365 -0.17 8.62 -18.77
N ASP A 366 -1.47 8.31 -18.99
CA ASP A 366 -2.40 9.17 -19.75
C ASP A 366 -2.39 10.62 -19.21
N ILE A 367 -2.52 10.77 -17.89
CA ILE A 367 -2.54 12.09 -17.24
C ILE A 367 -1.16 12.78 -17.34
N ILE A 368 -0.08 12.04 -17.16
CA ILE A 368 1.29 12.57 -17.20
C ILE A 368 1.64 13.07 -18.61
N THR A 369 1.24 12.32 -19.66
CA THR A 369 1.56 12.67 -21.04
C THR A 369 0.54 13.60 -21.70
N GLY A 370 -0.63 13.80 -21.07
CA GLY A 370 -1.71 14.60 -21.62
C GLY A 370 -2.56 13.88 -22.65
N ASP A 371 -2.43 12.56 -22.75
CA ASP A 371 -3.19 11.69 -23.68
C ASP A 371 -4.59 11.39 -23.11
N LEU A 372 -5.32 12.40 -22.64
CA LEU A 372 -6.63 12.24 -21.98
C LEU A 372 -7.79 11.93 -22.95
N ASP A 373 -7.51 11.82 -24.24
CA ASP A 373 -8.49 11.51 -25.29
C ASP A 373 -8.25 10.12 -25.87
N GLY A 374 -8.89 9.11 -25.27
CA GLY A 374 -8.97 7.75 -25.76
C GLY A 374 -10.24 7.06 -25.31
#